data_47b6a83198e2d08928c4765029fc5f60
#
_entry.id   47b6a83198e2d08928c4765029fc5f60
#
_cell.length_a   1.000
_cell.length_b   1.000
_cell.length_c   1.000
_cell.angle_alpha   90.00
_cell.angle_beta   90.00
_cell.angle_gamma   90.00
#
_symmetry.space_group_name_H-M   'P 1'
#
loop_
_entity.id
_entity.type
_entity.pdbx_description
1 polymer ?
#
loop_
_entity_poly.entity_id
_entity_poly.type
_entity_poly.pdbx_seq_one_letter_code
_entity_poly.pdbx_strand_id
1 'polypeptide(L)'
;MAKQKEINRKFKTVFFDYDGTLFDTTEAEKFSVRDKGLRRFSPEWVQARKVYLKHIRESKPYEGWQEVFEFIVENNIQAAIVSGNGSQVLNISVKQNNLKSVFPKAKINRIGGISKKDGNPTLFKHALKLLGEDPQNVIAFGNQLCDAQAADNAGIQAVHCIWGAKVEEREQMLADKNHLCITSPHQIIDILRSETSSQIHAA
;
A
#
# COMPACT_ATOMS: atom_id res chain seq x y z
N MET A 1 11.81 22.21 -27.15
CA MET A 1 11.16 21.50 -26.04
C MET A 1 10.03 20.66 -26.62
N ALA A 2 10.19 19.36 -26.70
CA ALA A 2 9.14 18.46 -27.18
C ALA A 2 8.01 18.44 -26.12
N LYS A 3 6.79 18.76 -26.51
CA LYS A 3 5.60 18.58 -25.67
C LYS A 3 5.50 17.07 -25.39
N GLN A 4 5.73 16.67 -24.13
CA GLN A 4 5.40 15.33 -23.68
C GLN A 4 3.91 15.12 -23.99
N LYS A 5 3.61 14.09 -24.80
CA LYS A 5 2.25 13.69 -25.10
C LYS A 5 1.61 13.28 -23.76
N GLU A 6 0.60 14.02 -23.31
CA GLU A 6 -0.15 13.66 -22.10
C GLU A 6 -0.82 12.30 -22.37
N ILE A 7 -0.31 11.25 -21.76
CA ILE A 7 -0.92 9.92 -21.84
C ILE A 7 -2.19 9.99 -21.02
N ASN A 8 -3.31 9.76 -21.65
CA ASN A 8 -4.63 9.75 -20.99
C ASN A 8 -4.75 8.48 -20.16
N ARG A 9 -4.21 8.50 -18.94
CA ARG A 9 -4.22 7.36 -18.01
C ARG A 9 -5.51 7.33 -17.21
N LYS A 10 -6.03 6.14 -16.99
CA LYS A 10 -7.19 5.94 -16.11
C LYS A 10 -6.88 6.36 -14.67
N PHE A 11 -5.71 6.00 -14.14
CA PHE A 11 -5.34 6.29 -12.77
C PHE A 11 -4.19 7.31 -12.71
N LYS A 12 -4.39 8.36 -11.91
CA LYS A 12 -3.41 9.41 -11.63
C LYS A 12 -2.69 9.21 -10.31
N THR A 13 -3.31 8.45 -9.41
CA THR A 13 -2.85 8.23 -8.05
C THR A 13 -2.95 6.76 -7.68
N VAL A 14 -1.92 6.26 -6.98
CA VAL A 14 -1.87 4.88 -6.49
C VAL A 14 -1.74 4.87 -4.98
N PHE A 15 -2.53 4.03 -4.32
CA PHE A 15 -2.44 3.77 -2.90
C PHE A 15 -1.91 2.36 -2.66
N PHE A 16 -0.92 2.24 -1.79
CA PHE A 16 -0.34 0.97 -1.42
C PHE A 16 -0.53 0.70 0.06
N ASP A 17 -0.98 -0.50 0.39
CA ASP A 17 -0.78 -0.99 1.75
C ASP A 17 0.71 -1.22 2.02
N TYR A 18 1.08 -1.34 3.28
CA TYR A 18 2.48 -1.42 3.71
C TYR A 18 2.90 -2.88 3.99
N ASP A 19 2.29 -3.50 5.01
CA ASP A 19 2.66 -4.83 5.48
C ASP A 19 2.21 -5.90 4.49
N GLY A 20 3.12 -6.73 3.97
CA GLY A 20 2.78 -7.79 3.04
C GLY A 20 2.45 -7.31 1.61
N THR A 21 2.32 -6.02 1.37
CA THR A 21 2.12 -5.44 0.04
C THR A 21 3.41 -4.83 -0.49
N LEU A 22 3.84 -3.72 0.09
CA LEU A 22 5.10 -3.06 -0.26
C LEU A 22 6.31 -3.77 0.34
N PHE A 23 6.23 -4.10 1.63
CA PHE A 23 7.35 -4.60 2.41
C PHE A 23 7.05 -6.00 2.96
N ASP A 24 8.08 -6.87 2.91
CA ASP A 24 8.06 -8.07 3.71
C ASP A 24 8.33 -7.71 5.18
N THR A 25 7.27 -7.67 5.95
CA THR A 25 7.31 -7.37 7.38
C THR A 25 7.08 -8.60 8.25
N THR A 26 7.10 -9.80 7.67
CA THR A 26 6.82 -11.07 8.35
C THR A 26 7.65 -11.24 9.62
N GLU A 27 8.96 -10.96 9.58
CA GLU A 27 9.81 -11.02 10.75
C GLU A 27 9.49 -9.93 11.78
N ALA A 28 9.20 -8.71 11.33
CA ALA A 28 8.85 -7.62 12.22
C ALA A 28 7.51 -7.87 12.94
N GLU A 29 6.53 -8.46 12.27
CA GLU A 29 5.22 -8.77 12.86
C GLU A 29 5.30 -9.69 14.08
N LYS A 30 6.24 -10.63 14.11
CA LYS A 30 6.49 -11.49 15.28
C LYS A 30 6.79 -10.70 16.55
N PHE A 31 7.30 -9.49 16.41
CA PHE A 31 7.63 -8.57 17.49
C PHE A 31 6.64 -7.42 17.65
N SER A 32 5.53 -7.43 16.89
CA SER A 32 4.49 -6.42 17.01
C SER A 32 4.01 -6.29 18.46
N VAL A 33 3.82 -5.04 18.90
CA VAL A 33 3.31 -4.75 20.25
C VAL A 33 1.79 -4.63 20.29
N ARG A 34 1.11 -4.70 19.13
CA ARG A 34 -0.35 -4.49 19.03
C ARG A 34 -1.13 -5.49 19.86
N ASP A 35 -0.77 -6.76 19.73
CA ASP A 35 -1.58 -7.87 20.27
C ASP A 35 -1.01 -8.45 21.56
N LYS A 36 0.02 -7.80 22.14
CA LYS A 36 0.70 -8.29 23.34
C LYS A 36 0.06 -7.83 24.65
N GLY A 37 -1.03 -7.09 24.62
CA GLY A 37 -1.69 -6.58 25.83
C GLY A 37 -0.82 -5.67 26.72
N LEU A 38 0.33 -5.22 26.20
CA LEU A 38 1.26 -4.39 26.97
C LEU A 38 0.71 -2.96 27.13
N ARG A 39 0.77 -2.45 28.36
CA ARG A 39 0.40 -1.06 28.62
C ARG A 39 1.34 -0.13 27.85
N ARG A 40 0.75 0.73 27.00
CA ARG A 40 1.50 1.69 26.20
C ARG A 40 2.41 2.55 27.10
N PHE A 41 3.67 2.70 26.66
CA PHE A 41 4.74 3.40 27.36
C PHE A 41 5.25 2.71 28.66
N SER A 42 4.80 1.51 29.02
CA SER A 42 5.49 0.74 30.05
C SER A 42 6.91 0.35 29.61
N PRO A 43 7.84 0.03 30.55
CA PRO A 43 9.19 -0.41 30.20
C PRO A 43 9.20 -1.59 29.22
N GLU A 44 8.31 -2.56 29.44
CA GLU A 44 8.14 -3.76 28.60
C GLU A 44 7.67 -3.38 27.20
N TRP A 45 6.69 -2.46 27.09
CA TRP A 45 6.23 -1.94 25.81
C TRP A 45 7.34 -1.21 25.05
N VAL A 46 8.11 -0.36 25.75
CA VAL A 46 9.23 0.38 25.16
C VAL A 46 10.29 -0.56 24.62
N GLN A 47 10.64 -1.61 25.38
CA GLN A 47 11.62 -2.60 24.96
C GLN A 47 11.11 -3.41 23.75
N ALA A 48 9.89 -3.93 23.81
CA ALA A 48 9.28 -4.65 22.69
C ALA A 48 9.18 -3.77 21.43
N ARG A 49 8.83 -2.49 21.60
CA ARG A 49 8.77 -1.52 20.50
C ARG A 49 10.14 -1.28 19.86
N LYS A 50 11.22 -1.23 20.65
CA LYS A 50 12.58 -1.10 20.11
C LYS A 50 12.95 -2.29 19.22
N VAL A 51 12.64 -3.51 19.66
CA VAL A 51 12.88 -4.74 18.89
C VAL A 51 12.08 -4.71 17.59
N TYR A 52 10.78 -4.43 17.67
CA TYR A 52 9.92 -4.27 16.49
C TYR A 52 10.50 -3.27 15.48
N LEU A 53 10.87 -2.07 15.93
CA LEU A 53 11.42 -1.04 15.05
C LEU A 53 12.80 -1.40 14.48
N LYS A 54 13.56 -2.28 15.14
CA LYS A 54 14.79 -2.83 14.57
C LYS A 54 14.45 -3.67 13.33
N HIS A 55 13.52 -4.63 13.45
CA HIS A 55 13.10 -5.48 12.33
C HIS A 55 12.44 -4.67 11.21
N ILE A 56 11.68 -3.62 11.52
CA ILE A 56 11.17 -2.68 10.51
C ILE A 56 12.29 -2.03 9.70
N ARG A 57 13.43 -1.69 10.29
CA ARG A 57 14.58 -1.15 9.55
C ARG A 57 15.24 -2.17 8.62
N GLU A 58 15.12 -3.43 8.96
CA GLU A 58 15.68 -4.57 8.20
C GLU A 58 14.74 -5.02 7.09
N SER A 59 13.44 -4.69 7.17
CA SER A 59 12.44 -5.04 6.18
C SER A 59 12.73 -4.39 4.82
N LYS A 60 12.57 -5.18 3.76
CA LYS A 60 12.82 -4.76 2.38
C LYS A 60 11.52 -4.77 1.57
N PRO A 61 11.42 -3.96 0.52
CA PRO A 61 10.39 -4.16 -0.48
C PRO A 61 10.50 -5.57 -1.08
N TYR A 62 9.37 -6.15 -1.48
CA TYR A 62 9.39 -7.39 -2.26
C TYR A 62 10.14 -7.19 -3.58
N GLU A 63 10.60 -8.29 -4.18
CA GLU A 63 11.21 -8.27 -5.51
C GLU A 63 10.23 -7.68 -6.55
N GLY A 64 10.76 -6.91 -7.49
CA GLY A 64 9.97 -6.26 -8.55
C GLY A 64 9.42 -4.87 -8.18
N TRP A 65 9.56 -4.42 -6.94
CA TRP A 65 9.09 -3.07 -6.57
C TRP A 65 9.98 -1.95 -7.09
N GLN A 66 11.26 -2.21 -7.35
CA GLN A 66 12.17 -1.17 -7.85
C GLN A 66 11.67 -0.62 -9.19
N GLU A 67 11.32 -1.50 -10.11
CA GLU A 67 10.82 -1.16 -11.44
C GLU A 67 9.46 -0.43 -11.38
N VAL A 68 8.60 -0.83 -10.43
CA VAL A 68 7.33 -0.13 -10.19
C VAL A 68 7.58 1.29 -9.70
N PHE A 69 8.52 1.48 -8.78
CA PHE A 69 8.87 2.81 -8.25
C PHE A 69 9.46 3.71 -9.33
N GLU A 70 10.35 3.18 -10.16
CA GLU A 70 10.92 3.89 -11.31
C GLU A 70 9.82 4.31 -12.27
N PHE A 71 8.93 3.38 -12.63
CA PHE A 71 7.78 3.67 -13.49
C PHE A 71 6.87 4.77 -12.93
N ILE A 72 6.56 4.75 -11.63
CA ILE A 72 5.75 5.77 -10.95
C ILE A 72 6.41 7.15 -11.06
N VAL A 73 7.71 7.24 -10.80
CA VAL A 73 8.46 8.51 -10.83
C VAL A 73 8.57 9.05 -12.26
N GLU A 74 8.99 8.21 -13.22
CA GLU A 74 9.15 8.58 -14.62
C GLU A 74 7.85 9.06 -15.27
N ASN A 75 6.74 8.51 -14.80
CA ASN A 75 5.43 8.83 -15.34
C ASN A 75 4.64 9.85 -14.51
N ASN A 76 5.26 10.46 -13.49
CA ASN A 76 4.62 11.44 -12.61
C ASN A 76 3.30 10.95 -11.99
N ILE A 77 3.21 9.66 -11.64
CA ILE A 77 2.04 9.10 -10.95
C ILE A 77 2.17 9.45 -9.46
N GLN A 78 1.10 9.99 -8.90
CA GLN A 78 1.10 10.28 -7.46
C GLN A 78 0.97 8.97 -6.67
N ALA A 79 1.82 8.77 -5.66
CA ALA A 79 1.80 7.56 -4.85
C ALA A 79 1.67 7.88 -3.36
N ALA A 80 0.93 7.05 -2.63
CA ALA A 80 0.85 7.13 -1.18
C ALA A 80 0.82 5.74 -0.53
N ILE A 81 1.47 5.62 0.62
CA ILE A 81 1.30 4.48 1.53
C ILE A 81 0.09 4.76 2.41
N VAL A 82 -0.87 3.83 2.43
CA VAL A 82 -2.12 3.92 3.22
C VAL A 82 -2.22 2.67 4.09
N SER A 83 -1.76 2.75 5.33
CA SER A 83 -1.54 1.61 6.23
C SER A 83 -2.11 1.83 7.63
N GLY A 84 -2.50 0.73 8.28
CA GLY A 84 -2.81 0.74 9.71
C GLY A 84 -1.61 1.06 10.62
N ASN A 85 -0.39 1.04 10.10
CA ASN A 85 0.82 1.41 10.84
C ASN A 85 0.90 2.92 11.13
N GLY A 86 1.47 3.26 12.28
CA GLY A 86 1.73 4.67 12.62
C GLY A 86 2.82 5.28 11.74
N SER A 87 2.77 6.61 11.58
CA SER A 87 3.69 7.40 10.74
C SER A 87 5.18 7.15 11.00
N GLN A 88 5.55 6.81 12.24
CA GLN A 88 6.95 6.48 12.59
C GLN A 88 7.46 5.28 11.80
N VAL A 89 6.66 4.21 11.67
CA VAL A 89 7.02 2.99 10.92
C VAL A 89 7.21 3.33 9.45
N LEU A 90 6.22 3.99 8.85
CA LEU A 90 6.26 4.37 7.44
C LEU A 90 7.45 5.28 7.11
N ASN A 91 7.77 6.23 8.00
CA ASN A 91 8.90 7.14 7.81
C ASN A 91 10.26 6.40 7.90
N ILE A 92 10.39 5.44 8.82
CA ILE A 92 11.61 4.62 8.93
C ILE A 92 11.83 3.86 7.63
N SER A 93 10.82 3.14 7.13
CA SER A 93 10.95 2.30 5.94
C SER A 93 11.23 3.09 4.66
N VAL A 94 10.52 4.22 4.46
CA VAL A 94 10.77 5.09 3.31
C VAL A 94 12.18 5.68 3.34
N LYS A 95 12.67 6.07 4.53
CA LYS A 95 14.04 6.59 4.69
C LYS A 95 15.08 5.49 4.45
N GLN A 96 14.90 4.33 5.07
CA GLN A 96 15.86 3.23 5.06
C GLN A 96 16.03 2.61 3.66
N ASN A 97 14.97 2.63 2.86
CA ASN A 97 14.96 2.07 1.50
C ASN A 97 15.04 3.14 0.40
N ASN A 98 15.42 4.38 0.72
CA ASN A 98 15.61 5.50 -0.21
C ASN A 98 14.38 5.85 -1.08
N LEU A 99 13.16 5.62 -0.57
CA LEU A 99 11.90 5.80 -1.31
C LEU A 99 11.32 7.23 -1.22
N LYS A 100 12.14 8.25 -0.92
CA LYS A 100 11.67 9.63 -0.82
C LYS A 100 11.26 10.25 -2.17
N SER A 101 11.77 9.76 -3.29
CA SER A 101 11.35 10.17 -4.63
C SER A 101 9.92 9.75 -4.93
N VAL A 102 9.52 8.57 -4.45
CA VAL A 102 8.16 8.00 -4.64
C VAL A 102 7.18 8.57 -3.61
N PHE A 103 7.61 8.66 -2.35
CA PHE A 103 6.78 9.10 -1.22
C PHE A 103 7.40 10.36 -0.55
N PRO A 104 7.41 11.52 -1.23
CA PRO A 104 8.21 12.66 -0.80
C PRO A 104 7.73 13.31 0.50
N LYS A 105 6.42 13.46 0.68
CA LYS A 105 5.84 14.22 1.80
C LYS A 105 5.33 13.29 2.90
N ALA A 106 6.00 13.27 4.05
CA ALA A 106 5.71 12.37 5.17
C ALA A 106 4.24 12.40 5.66
N LYS A 107 3.59 13.58 5.64
CA LYS A 107 2.20 13.74 6.11
C LYS A 107 1.15 13.53 5.02
N ILE A 108 1.56 13.50 3.75
CA ILE A 108 0.65 13.43 2.60
C ILE A 108 0.77 12.08 1.90
N ASN A 109 1.99 11.58 1.71
CA ASN A 109 2.23 10.34 0.99
C ASN A 109 2.49 9.12 1.92
N ARG A 110 2.37 9.28 3.24
CA ARG A 110 2.59 8.21 4.25
C ARG A 110 1.51 8.32 5.31
N ILE A 111 0.34 7.81 4.98
CA ILE A 111 -0.89 7.98 5.74
C ILE A 111 -1.12 6.73 6.56
N GLY A 112 -1.29 6.88 7.87
CA GLY A 112 -1.40 5.72 8.73
C GLY A 112 -2.05 5.96 10.07
N GLY A 113 -2.18 4.86 10.83
CA GLY A 113 -2.65 4.89 12.21
C GLY A 113 -4.14 4.60 12.40
N ILE A 114 -4.89 4.37 11.33
CA ILE A 114 -6.30 3.95 11.39
C ILE A 114 -6.42 2.55 10.78
N SER A 115 -7.14 1.66 11.44
CA SER A 115 -7.37 0.30 10.96
C SER A 115 -8.35 0.28 9.80
N LYS A 116 -8.06 -0.55 8.79
CA LYS A 116 -8.94 -0.89 7.66
C LYS A 116 -9.83 -2.09 7.95
N LYS A 117 -9.71 -2.68 9.15
CA LYS A 117 -10.49 -3.85 9.57
C LYS A 117 -11.98 -3.61 9.35
N ASP A 118 -12.69 -4.68 9.02
CA ASP A 118 -14.12 -4.69 8.73
C ASP A 118 -14.52 -3.73 7.59
N GLY A 119 -13.60 -3.48 6.65
CA GLY A 119 -13.84 -2.61 5.50
C GLY A 119 -13.93 -1.12 5.87
N ASN A 120 -13.32 -0.69 6.98
CA ASN A 120 -13.37 0.70 7.43
C ASN A 120 -12.69 1.66 6.43
N PRO A 121 -13.43 2.54 5.73
CA PRO A 121 -12.91 3.40 4.67
C PRO A 121 -12.20 4.66 5.18
N THR A 122 -12.20 4.92 6.48
CA THR A 122 -11.76 6.20 7.06
C THR A 122 -10.36 6.60 6.60
N LEU A 123 -9.44 5.64 6.55
CA LEU A 123 -8.05 5.90 6.17
C LEU A 123 -7.93 6.29 4.70
N PHE A 124 -8.66 5.61 3.81
CA PHE A 124 -8.69 5.93 2.38
C PHE A 124 -9.37 7.28 2.12
N LYS A 125 -10.51 7.55 2.75
CA LYS A 125 -11.18 8.86 2.65
C LYS A 125 -10.29 10.01 3.14
N HIS A 126 -9.52 9.77 4.20
CA HIS A 126 -8.51 10.73 4.67
C HIS A 126 -7.41 10.95 3.64
N ALA A 127 -6.91 9.87 3.01
CA ALA A 127 -5.90 9.94 1.97
C ALA A 127 -6.38 10.74 0.75
N LEU A 128 -7.57 10.46 0.25
CA LEU A 128 -8.21 11.21 -0.85
C LEU A 128 -8.27 12.70 -0.53
N LYS A 129 -8.74 13.06 0.66
CA LYS A 129 -8.82 14.46 1.10
C LYS A 129 -7.46 15.15 1.15
N LEU A 130 -6.44 14.48 1.69
CA LEU A 130 -5.08 15.03 1.79
C LEU A 130 -4.42 15.28 0.44
N LEU A 131 -4.71 14.42 -0.52
CA LEU A 131 -4.14 14.46 -1.87
C LEU A 131 -4.99 15.30 -2.83
N GLY A 132 -6.22 15.63 -2.46
CA GLY A 132 -7.17 16.36 -3.31
C GLY A 132 -7.65 15.51 -4.49
N GLU A 133 -7.75 14.18 -4.33
CA GLU A 133 -8.05 13.25 -5.41
C GLU A 133 -9.50 12.79 -5.40
N ASP A 134 -10.03 12.60 -6.62
CA ASP A 134 -11.30 11.91 -6.84
C ASP A 134 -11.06 10.38 -6.73
N PRO A 135 -11.90 9.63 -6.02
CA PRO A 135 -11.78 8.18 -5.91
C PRO A 135 -11.63 7.46 -7.25
N GLN A 136 -12.28 7.93 -8.29
CA GLN A 136 -12.24 7.33 -9.63
C GLN A 136 -10.87 7.44 -10.33
N ASN A 137 -10.03 8.38 -9.90
CA ASN A 137 -8.66 8.56 -10.40
C ASN A 137 -7.64 7.72 -9.60
N VAL A 138 -8.08 6.98 -8.60
CA VAL A 138 -7.22 6.26 -7.66
C VAL A 138 -7.42 4.77 -7.77
N ILE A 139 -6.32 4.02 -7.69
CA ILE A 139 -6.33 2.57 -7.53
C ILE A 139 -5.56 2.19 -6.27
N ALA A 140 -6.08 1.23 -5.51
CA ALA A 140 -5.48 0.74 -4.27
C ALA A 140 -4.99 -0.71 -4.42
N PHE A 141 -3.83 -0.99 -3.87
CA PHE A 141 -3.19 -2.30 -3.84
C PHE A 141 -3.01 -2.76 -2.40
N GLY A 142 -3.48 -3.95 -2.07
CA GLY A 142 -3.40 -4.50 -0.72
C GLY A 142 -3.40 -6.03 -0.71
N ASN A 143 -2.86 -6.62 0.37
CA ASN A 143 -2.71 -8.08 0.51
C ASN A 143 -3.71 -8.71 1.49
N GLN A 144 -4.68 -7.96 1.99
CA GLN A 144 -5.74 -8.44 2.86
C GLN A 144 -7.12 -8.15 2.26
N LEU A 145 -8.11 -9.01 2.53
CA LEU A 145 -9.49 -8.78 2.08
C LEU A 145 -10.05 -7.46 2.57
N CYS A 146 -9.70 -7.06 3.79
CA CYS A 146 -10.15 -5.79 4.36
C CYS A 146 -9.57 -4.55 3.64
N ASP A 147 -8.45 -4.68 2.91
CA ASP A 147 -7.91 -3.59 2.09
C ASP A 147 -8.85 -3.27 0.94
N ALA A 148 -9.27 -4.30 0.20
CA ALA A 148 -10.21 -4.14 -0.92
C ALA A 148 -11.57 -3.65 -0.42
N GLN A 149 -12.12 -4.25 0.61
CA GLN A 149 -13.40 -3.80 1.20
C GLN A 149 -13.37 -2.34 1.66
N ALA A 150 -12.27 -1.90 2.28
CA ALA A 150 -12.13 -0.52 2.72
C ALA A 150 -11.97 0.46 1.55
N ALA A 151 -11.28 0.04 0.47
CA ALA A 151 -11.14 0.83 -0.75
C ALA A 151 -12.50 0.97 -1.46
N ASP A 152 -13.26 -0.11 -1.63
CA ASP A 152 -14.60 -0.10 -2.21
C ASP A 152 -15.55 0.84 -1.44
N ASN A 153 -15.54 0.74 -0.10
CA ASN A 153 -16.34 1.60 0.78
C ASN A 153 -15.90 3.08 0.72
N ALA A 154 -14.72 3.34 0.14
CA ALA A 154 -14.23 4.69 -0.16
C ALA A 154 -14.48 5.10 -1.63
N GLY A 155 -15.03 4.22 -2.47
CA GLY A 155 -15.26 4.43 -3.90
C GLY A 155 -14.01 4.28 -4.76
N ILE A 156 -12.96 3.62 -4.24
CA ILE A 156 -11.67 3.43 -4.90
C ILE A 156 -11.60 2.01 -5.47
N GLN A 157 -11.14 1.87 -6.73
CA GLN A 157 -10.89 0.54 -7.30
C GLN A 157 -9.74 -0.15 -6.56
N ALA A 158 -9.94 -1.43 -6.19
CA ALA A 158 -8.95 -2.23 -5.47
C ALA A 158 -8.39 -3.38 -6.30
N VAL A 159 -7.16 -3.80 -5.94
CA VAL A 159 -6.44 -4.94 -6.51
C VAL A 159 -5.85 -5.76 -5.38
N HIS A 160 -6.05 -7.07 -5.40
CA HIS A 160 -5.45 -8.00 -4.46
C HIS A 160 -4.02 -8.36 -4.84
N CYS A 161 -3.09 -8.14 -3.91
CA CYS A 161 -1.68 -8.51 -4.03
C CYS A 161 -1.44 -9.82 -3.28
N ILE A 162 -1.42 -10.95 -3.98
CA ILE A 162 -1.44 -12.26 -3.29
C ILE A 162 -0.08 -12.74 -2.78
N TRP A 163 1.03 -12.10 -3.14
CA TRP A 163 2.37 -12.52 -2.68
C TRP A 163 2.58 -12.42 -1.17
N GLY A 164 1.99 -11.41 -0.51
CA GLY A 164 2.04 -11.26 0.95
C GLY A 164 0.72 -11.60 1.65
N ALA A 165 -0.25 -12.17 0.93
CA ALA A 165 -1.51 -12.58 1.53
C ALA A 165 -1.33 -13.80 2.44
N LYS A 166 -2.06 -13.80 3.56
CA LYS A 166 -2.15 -14.98 4.43
C LYS A 166 -2.78 -16.16 3.67
N VAL A 167 -2.34 -17.36 4.00
CA VAL A 167 -2.81 -18.59 3.32
C VAL A 167 -4.34 -18.67 3.36
N GLU A 168 -4.94 -18.36 4.51
CA GLU A 168 -6.39 -18.45 4.74
C GLU A 168 -7.20 -17.44 3.90
N GLU A 169 -6.61 -16.28 3.56
CA GLU A 169 -7.27 -15.25 2.75
C GLU A 169 -7.00 -15.41 1.25
N ARG A 170 -5.89 -16.08 0.89
CA ARG A 170 -5.46 -16.20 -0.52
C ARG A 170 -6.50 -16.88 -1.40
N GLU A 171 -7.10 -17.97 -0.94
CA GLU A 171 -8.14 -18.69 -1.70
C GLU A 171 -9.38 -17.81 -1.90
N GLN A 172 -9.76 -17.06 -0.88
CA GLN A 172 -10.89 -16.14 -0.96
C GLN A 172 -10.62 -15.00 -1.95
N MET A 173 -9.40 -14.44 -1.95
CA MET A 173 -9.00 -13.42 -2.92
C MET A 173 -9.01 -13.95 -4.35
N LEU A 174 -8.49 -15.17 -4.58
CA LEU A 174 -8.48 -15.78 -5.90
C LEU A 174 -9.89 -16.15 -6.39
N ALA A 175 -10.83 -16.38 -5.49
CA ALA A 175 -12.24 -16.64 -5.81
C ALA A 175 -13.06 -15.34 -5.98
N ASP A 176 -12.52 -14.21 -5.60
CA ASP A 176 -13.19 -12.91 -5.71
C ASP A 176 -13.26 -12.47 -7.17
N LYS A 177 -14.49 -12.40 -7.71
CA LYS A 177 -14.73 -11.97 -9.11
C LYS A 177 -14.84 -10.45 -9.28
N ASN A 178 -14.86 -9.71 -8.19
CA ASN A 178 -15.03 -8.26 -8.21
C ASN A 178 -13.69 -7.54 -8.31
N HIS A 179 -12.61 -8.19 -7.86
CA HIS A 179 -11.28 -7.59 -7.81
C HIS A 179 -10.26 -8.40 -8.62
N LEU A 180 -9.39 -7.70 -9.31
CA LEU A 180 -8.23 -8.30 -9.95
C LEU A 180 -7.26 -8.81 -8.87
N CYS A 181 -6.72 -10.02 -9.08
CA CYS A 181 -5.64 -10.58 -8.29
C CYS A 181 -4.34 -10.53 -9.09
N ILE A 182 -3.28 -10.02 -8.49
CA ILE A 182 -1.94 -10.00 -9.07
C ILE A 182 -0.96 -10.80 -8.20
N THR A 183 -0.01 -11.47 -8.88
CA THR A 183 0.94 -12.40 -8.27
C THR A 183 2.33 -11.82 -8.10
N SER A 184 2.60 -10.68 -8.76
CA SER A 184 3.89 -9.98 -8.66
C SER A 184 3.74 -8.47 -8.77
N PRO A 185 4.64 -7.67 -8.18
CA PRO A 185 4.63 -6.22 -8.30
C PRO A 185 4.70 -5.70 -9.74
N HIS A 186 5.38 -6.40 -10.66
CA HIS A 186 5.50 -5.98 -12.06
C HIS A 186 4.15 -5.81 -12.77
N GLN A 187 3.14 -6.62 -12.40
CA GLN A 187 1.80 -6.51 -12.99
C GLN A 187 1.11 -5.16 -12.68
N ILE A 188 1.57 -4.44 -11.67
CA ILE A 188 1.11 -3.08 -11.37
C ILE A 188 1.43 -2.15 -12.54
N ILE A 189 2.59 -2.31 -13.19
CA ILE A 189 2.99 -1.48 -14.33
C ILE A 189 2.00 -1.66 -15.49
N ASP A 190 1.59 -2.89 -15.76
CA ASP A 190 0.63 -3.19 -16.84
C ASP A 190 -0.74 -2.58 -16.55
N ILE A 191 -1.19 -2.68 -15.29
CA ILE A 191 -2.43 -2.03 -14.84
C ILE A 191 -2.36 -0.51 -15.02
N LEU A 192 -1.25 0.11 -14.65
CA LEU A 192 -1.08 1.57 -14.74
C LEU A 192 -0.88 2.08 -16.17
N ARG A 193 -0.48 1.19 -17.09
CA ARG A 193 -0.39 1.46 -18.53
C ARG A 193 -1.72 1.34 -19.25
N SER A 194 -2.65 0.53 -18.71
CA SER A 194 -3.94 0.29 -19.35
C SER A 194 -4.79 1.57 -19.44
N GLU A 195 -5.30 1.88 -20.63
CA GLU A 195 -6.08 3.09 -20.88
C GLU A 195 -7.56 2.95 -20.49
N THR A 196 -8.05 1.72 -20.31
CA THR A 196 -9.49 1.45 -20.05
C THR A 196 -9.74 0.25 -19.15
N SER A 197 -10.88 0.27 -18.43
CA SER A 197 -11.32 -0.80 -17.52
C SER A 197 -11.53 -2.16 -18.19
N SER A 198 -11.80 -2.19 -19.49
CA SER A 198 -12.06 -3.42 -20.24
C SER A 198 -10.81 -4.29 -20.46
N GLN A 199 -9.61 -3.73 -20.33
CA GLN A 199 -8.36 -4.49 -20.49
C GLN A 199 -7.88 -5.17 -19.18
N ILE A 200 -8.39 -4.74 -18.03
CA ILE A 200 -7.96 -5.24 -16.72
C ILE A 200 -8.54 -6.64 -16.42
N HIS A 201 -9.66 -7.01 -17.06
CA HIS A 201 -10.33 -8.30 -16.83
C HIS A 201 -9.85 -9.42 -17.77
N ALA A 202 -8.94 -9.14 -18.70
CA ALA A 202 -8.48 -10.07 -19.74
C ALA A 202 -7.03 -10.55 -19.57
N ALA A 203 -6.33 -10.15 -18.53
CA ALA A 203 -4.96 -10.56 -18.18
C ALA A 203 -4.97 -11.42 -16.92
#